data_0aa2a0f61eb2fb26070a6debdb959cfa
#
_entry.id   0aa2a0f61eb2fb26070a6debdb959cfa
#
_cell.length_a   1.000
_cell.length_b   1.000
_cell.length_c   1.000
_cell.angle_alpha   90.00
_cell.angle_beta   90.00
_cell.angle_gamma   90.00
#
_symmetry.space_group_name_H-M   'P 1'
#
loop_
_entity.id
_entity.type
_entity.pdbx_description
1 polymer ?
#
loop_
_entity_poly.entity_id
_entity_poly.type
_entity_poly.pdbx_seq_one_letter_code
_entity_poly.pdbx_strand_id
1 'polypeptide(L)'
;KRQACIIICSIISVATGSSWTTSATVGIALVGIGKALEIPAGMVGGAVIAGAYFGDKLSPLSDTTNLAAAVSKVDLFKHIKYLTYTTIPSISITLIVFIILGINQSSSGVTDNSFLINTIENTFNISLILFIVPIIVLIMIVKKTPPIKALTVGTLLGALFAILFQPQIINELSDSSNSSIIASYKVLIDTITSDVSITTESEILNELFSTGGMIGMLNTIFLVMATMIFGGSMDAIGAIKSISKALLNLADNIFKLFASTVASCLALNLTASDQYLSIVVSGKMFEKAFEDKGLAPENLSRTLEDSATVTSALIPWNSCGAYHSSVLGVSVGEYFIYAIFNWISPFMTLIYAALRIKIRTLGIKNQ
;
A
#
# COMPACT_ATOMS: atom_id res chain seq x y z
N LYS A 1 -10.25 -15.16 -8.84
CA LYS A 1 -10.76 -13.90 -8.24
C LYS A 1 -9.66 -13.20 -7.42
N ARG A 2 -8.95 -13.88 -6.50
CA ARG A 2 -7.93 -13.30 -5.60
C ARG A 2 -6.68 -12.82 -6.34
N GLN A 3 -6.21 -13.56 -7.36
CA GLN A 3 -5.09 -13.13 -8.22
C GLN A 3 -5.43 -11.84 -8.99
N ALA A 4 -6.72 -11.67 -9.33
CA ALA A 4 -7.17 -10.44 -9.97
C ALA A 4 -6.91 -9.21 -9.09
N CYS A 5 -7.09 -9.32 -7.76
CA CYS A 5 -6.77 -8.23 -6.82
C CYS A 5 -5.28 -7.84 -6.91
N ILE A 6 -4.38 -8.83 -6.89
CA ILE A 6 -2.93 -8.56 -7.01
C ILE A 6 -2.63 -7.88 -8.34
N ILE A 7 -3.14 -8.41 -9.46
CA ILE A 7 -2.87 -7.89 -10.80
C ILE A 7 -3.42 -6.46 -10.97
N ILE A 8 -4.67 -6.24 -10.57
CA ILE A 8 -5.32 -4.92 -10.69
C ILE A 8 -4.56 -3.89 -9.85
N CYS A 9 -4.28 -4.21 -8.56
CA CYS A 9 -3.51 -3.32 -7.70
C CYS A 9 -2.10 -3.08 -8.24
N SER A 10 -1.44 -4.10 -8.81
CA SER A 10 -0.12 -3.95 -9.42
C SER A 10 -0.13 -2.96 -10.59
N ILE A 11 -1.07 -3.10 -11.52
CA ILE A 11 -1.18 -2.22 -12.68
C ILE A 11 -1.45 -0.77 -12.25
N ILE A 12 -2.39 -0.58 -11.32
CA ILE A 12 -2.74 0.76 -10.84
C ILE A 12 -1.59 1.37 -10.07
N SER A 13 -0.92 0.59 -9.21
CA SER A 13 0.19 1.08 -8.43
C SER A 13 1.42 1.43 -9.28
N VAL A 14 1.72 0.67 -10.34
CA VAL A 14 2.75 1.06 -11.32
C VAL A 14 2.40 2.40 -11.98
N ALA A 15 1.14 2.60 -12.33
CA ALA A 15 0.68 3.83 -12.98
C ALA A 15 0.65 5.03 -12.03
N THR A 16 0.30 4.83 -10.77
CA THR A 16 0.16 5.89 -9.76
C THR A 16 1.48 6.20 -9.03
N GLY A 17 2.35 5.20 -8.90
CA GLY A 17 3.56 5.27 -8.10
C GLY A 17 3.29 5.38 -6.60
N SER A 18 2.18 4.77 -6.12
CA SER A 18 1.82 4.87 -4.71
C SER A 18 1.01 3.67 -4.25
N SER A 19 1.57 2.89 -3.34
CA SER A 19 0.86 1.82 -2.64
C SER A 19 -0.29 2.36 -1.79
N TRP A 20 -0.12 3.53 -1.19
CA TRP A 20 -1.14 4.18 -0.37
C TRP A 20 -2.35 4.59 -1.21
N THR A 21 -2.12 5.29 -2.33
CA THR A 21 -3.19 5.70 -3.24
C THR A 21 -3.94 4.48 -3.81
N THR A 22 -3.20 3.42 -4.16
CA THR A 22 -3.79 2.18 -4.68
C THR A 22 -4.69 1.51 -3.65
N SER A 23 -4.25 1.43 -2.39
CA SER A 23 -5.06 0.86 -1.31
C SER A 23 -6.30 1.70 -1.02
N ALA A 24 -6.16 3.04 -0.97
CA ALA A 24 -7.26 3.96 -0.68
C ALA A 24 -8.29 4.12 -1.82
N THR A 25 -8.00 3.63 -3.00
CA THR A 25 -8.90 3.70 -4.16
C THR A 25 -9.45 2.32 -4.51
N VAL A 26 -8.70 1.58 -5.30
CA VAL A 26 -9.11 0.26 -5.77
C VAL A 26 -9.05 -0.79 -4.66
N GLY A 27 -8.14 -0.64 -3.70
CA GLY A 27 -7.99 -1.59 -2.60
C GLY A 27 -9.25 -1.70 -1.76
N ILE A 28 -9.86 -0.59 -1.38
CA ILE A 28 -11.12 -0.56 -0.62
C ILE A 28 -12.22 -1.31 -1.37
N ALA A 29 -12.41 -0.99 -2.65
CA ALA A 29 -13.42 -1.63 -3.48
C ALA A 29 -13.21 -3.15 -3.59
N LEU A 30 -11.95 -3.59 -3.75
CA LEU A 30 -11.63 -5.01 -3.85
C LEU A 30 -11.85 -5.75 -2.52
N VAL A 31 -11.56 -5.13 -1.36
CA VAL A 31 -11.87 -5.69 -0.05
C VAL A 31 -13.38 -5.80 0.13
N GLY A 32 -14.14 -4.78 -0.23
CA GLY A 32 -15.61 -4.81 -0.20
C GLY A 32 -16.19 -5.91 -1.07
N ILE A 33 -15.74 -6.04 -2.33
CA ILE A 33 -16.13 -7.15 -3.22
C ILE A 33 -15.73 -8.50 -2.61
N GLY A 34 -14.56 -8.58 -1.97
CA GLY A 34 -14.10 -9.78 -1.29
C GLY A 34 -15.02 -10.21 -0.16
N LYS A 35 -15.44 -9.27 0.70
CA LYS A 35 -16.41 -9.49 1.78
C LYS A 35 -17.75 -9.97 1.21
N ALA A 36 -18.27 -9.30 0.18
CA ALA A 36 -19.52 -9.70 -0.49
C ALA A 36 -19.45 -11.11 -1.12
N LEU A 37 -18.25 -11.59 -1.46
CA LEU A 37 -17.99 -12.94 -1.97
C LEU A 37 -17.59 -13.94 -0.86
N GLU A 38 -17.76 -13.60 0.41
CA GLU A 38 -17.38 -14.40 1.58
C GLU A 38 -15.91 -14.84 1.59
N ILE A 39 -15.02 -14.04 0.97
CA ILE A 39 -13.59 -14.29 1.01
C ILE A 39 -13.02 -13.63 2.28
N PRO A 40 -12.21 -14.34 3.09
CA PRO A 40 -11.61 -13.74 4.28
C PRO A 40 -10.95 -12.39 4.00
N ALA A 41 -11.36 -11.35 4.73
CA ALA A 41 -10.91 -9.97 4.49
C ALA A 41 -9.37 -9.84 4.54
N GLY A 42 -8.72 -10.54 5.48
CA GLY A 42 -7.25 -10.59 5.56
C GLY A 42 -6.59 -11.13 4.30
N MET A 43 -7.19 -12.11 3.63
CA MET A 43 -6.67 -12.67 2.38
C MET A 43 -6.78 -11.66 1.22
N VAL A 44 -7.89 -10.93 1.15
CA VAL A 44 -8.06 -9.90 0.11
C VAL A 44 -7.17 -8.70 0.41
N GLY A 45 -7.12 -8.25 1.67
CA GLY A 45 -6.23 -7.19 2.12
C GLY A 45 -4.77 -7.49 1.82
N GLY A 46 -4.30 -8.71 2.13
CA GLY A 46 -2.94 -9.16 1.79
C GLY A 46 -2.67 -9.18 0.29
N ALA A 47 -3.64 -9.59 -0.53
CA ALA A 47 -3.53 -9.55 -1.99
C ALA A 47 -3.45 -8.11 -2.53
N VAL A 48 -4.25 -7.20 -1.98
CA VAL A 48 -4.23 -5.76 -2.31
C VAL A 48 -2.87 -5.16 -1.98
N ILE A 49 -2.37 -5.37 -0.75
CA ILE A 49 -1.08 -4.87 -0.27
C ILE A 49 0.07 -5.43 -1.12
N ALA A 50 0.07 -6.73 -1.38
CA ALA A 50 1.09 -7.37 -2.23
C ALA A 50 1.15 -6.74 -3.63
N GLY A 51 -0.01 -6.51 -4.27
CA GLY A 51 -0.08 -5.87 -5.57
C GLY A 51 0.29 -4.38 -5.54
N ALA A 52 -0.16 -3.67 -4.51
CA ALA A 52 0.12 -2.24 -4.33
C ALA A 52 1.63 -1.98 -4.15
N TYR A 53 2.30 -2.73 -3.28
CA TYR A 53 3.74 -2.60 -3.06
C TYR A 53 4.59 -3.10 -4.23
N PHE A 54 4.13 -4.14 -4.95
CA PHE A 54 4.79 -4.56 -6.18
C PHE A 54 4.82 -3.45 -7.23
N GLY A 55 3.67 -2.81 -7.46
CA GLY A 55 3.55 -1.76 -8.47
C GLY A 55 4.29 -0.48 -8.07
N ASP A 56 4.16 -0.07 -6.82
CA ASP A 56 4.86 1.09 -6.24
C ASP A 56 6.37 0.97 -6.46
N LYS A 57 6.95 -0.14 -6.07
CA LYS A 57 8.37 -0.43 -6.18
C LYS A 57 8.93 -0.39 -7.61
N LEU A 58 8.13 -0.69 -8.63
CA LEU A 58 8.55 -0.66 -10.03
C LEU A 58 8.17 0.63 -10.76
N SER A 59 7.47 1.54 -10.08
CA SER A 59 7.06 2.80 -10.67
C SER A 59 8.15 3.88 -10.59
N PRO A 60 8.47 4.56 -11.71
CA PRO A 60 9.34 5.72 -11.66
C PRO A 60 8.70 6.94 -10.96
N LEU A 61 7.42 6.86 -10.64
CA LEU A 61 6.68 7.90 -9.92
C LEU A 61 6.70 7.68 -8.41
N SER A 62 7.14 6.51 -7.95
CA SER A 62 7.22 6.17 -6.52
C SER A 62 8.23 7.05 -5.80
N ASP A 63 7.81 7.60 -4.69
CA ASP A 63 8.65 8.43 -3.82
C ASP A 63 9.72 7.58 -3.10
N THR A 64 9.39 6.38 -2.63
CA THR A 64 10.34 5.47 -1.99
C THR A 64 11.40 4.96 -2.97
N THR A 65 11.00 4.58 -4.17
CA THR A 65 11.92 4.14 -5.23
C THR A 65 12.87 5.26 -5.64
N ASN A 66 12.36 6.49 -5.78
CA ASN A 66 13.19 7.67 -6.03
C ASN A 66 14.15 7.95 -4.86
N LEU A 67 13.65 7.83 -3.61
CA LEU A 67 14.46 8.06 -2.42
C LEU A 67 15.57 7.02 -2.27
N ALA A 68 15.28 5.74 -2.43
CA ALA A 68 16.27 4.67 -2.37
C ALA A 68 17.36 4.82 -3.45
N ALA A 69 16.97 5.19 -4.67
CA ALA A 69 17.90 5.50 -5.75
C ALA A 69 18.78 6.71 -5.41
N ALA A 70 18.19 7.79 -4.90
CA ALA A 70 18.91 9.03 -4.54
C ALA A 70 19.89 8.81 -3.38
N VAL A 71 19.45 8.14 -2.30
CA VAL A 71 20.31 7.87 -1.13
C VAL A 71 21.50 6.98 -1.50
N SER A 72 21.29 6.03 -2.42
CA SER A 72 22.33 5.13 -2.91
C SER A 72 23.12 5.71 -4.10
N LYS A 73 22.80 6.92 -4.55
CA LYS A 73 23.45 7.60 -5.71
C LYS A 73 23.37 6.79 -7.02
N VAL A 74 22.22 6.17 -7.29
CA VAL A 74 21.96 5.38 -8.49
C VAL A 74 20.98 6.10 -9.39
N ASP A 75 21.17 5.99 -10.71
CA ASP A 75 20.15 6.42 -11.67
C ASP A 75 18.84 5.65 -11.47
N LEU A 76 17.72 6.37 -11.48
CA LEU A 76 16.40 5.81 -11.18
C LEU A 76 16.03 4.62 -12.07
N PHE A 77 16.21 4.76 -13.39
CA PHE A 77 15.82 3.68 -14.31
C PHE A 77 16.75 2.47 -14.22
N LYS A 78 18.03 2.72 -13.89
CA LYS A 78 18.99 1.66 -13.61
C LYS A 78 18.62 0.92 -12.31
N HIS A 79 18.20 1.66 -11.30
CA HIS A 79 17.68 1.11 -10.06
C HIS A 79 16.44 0.25 -10.29
N ILE A 80 15.39 0.78 -10.96
CA ILE A 80 14.16 0.03 -11.26
C ILE A 80 14.47 -1.25 -12.05
N LYS A 81 15.32 -1.15 -13.08
CA LYS A 81 15.75 -2.34 -13.83
C LYS A 81 16.45 -3.37 -12.94
N TYR A 82 17.21 -2.92 -11.95
CA TYR A 82 17.90 -3.82 -11.04
C TYR A 82 16.96 -4.45 -10.01
N LEU A 83 15.91 -3.73 -9.58
CA LEU A 83 14.85 -4.22 -8.72
C LEU A 83 14.11 -5.41 -9.33
N THR A 84 13.92 -5.47 -10.66
CA THR A 84 13.17 -6.55 -11.31
C THR A 84 13.75 -7.93 -10.99
N TYR A 85 15.05 -8.05 -10.71
CA TYR A 85 15.68 -9.34 -10.42
C TYR A 85 15.15 -10.00 -9.15
N THR A 86 14.80 -9.26 -8.12
CA THR A 86 14.22 -9.80 -6.88
C THR A 86 12.69 -9.67 -6.87
N THR A 87 12.16 -8.63 -7.47
CA THR A 87 10.73 -8.29 -7.47
C THR A 87 9.90 -9.27 -8.30
N ILE A 88 10.38 -9.63 -9.52
CA ILE A 88 9.65 -10.57 -10.39
C ILE A 88 9.55 -11.97 -9.76
N PRO A 89 10.63 -12.59 -9.24
CA PRO A 89 10.50 -13.86 -8.54
C PRO A 89 9.58 -13.77 -7.30
N SER A 90 9.66 -12.70 -6.51
CA SER A 90 8.82 -12.52 -5.32
C SER A 90 7.34 -12.46 -5.66
N ILE A 91 6.93 -11.69 -6.68
CA ILE A 91 5.53 -11.63 -7.09
C ILE A 91 5.08 -12.93 -7.75
N SER A 92 5.96 -13.62 -8.48
CA SER A 92 5.65 -14.92 -9.08
C SER A 92 5.32 -15.97 -8.01
N ILE A 93 6.13 -16.04 -6.95
CA ILE A 93 5.86 -16.91 -5.81
C ILE A 93 4.54 -16.52 -5.13
N THR A 94 4.32 -15.23 -4.92
CA THR A 94 3.07 -14.70 -4.36
C THR A 94 1.85 -15.16 -5.18
N LEU A 95 1.89 -15.00 -6.49
CA LEU A 95 0.81 -15.43 -7.39
C LEU A 95 0.58 -16.94 -7.33
N ILE A 96 1.66 -17.76 -7.33
CA ILE A 96 1.56 -19.21 -7.21
C ILE A 96 0.88 -19.61 -5.90
N VAL A 97 1.29 -19.03 -4.77
CA VAL A 97 0.67 -19.31 -3.48
C VAL A 97 -0.82 -18.92 -3.48
N PHE A 98 -1.18 -17.77 -4.04
CA PHE A 98 -2.58 -17.38 -4.16
C PHE A 98 -3.38 -18.27 -5.12
N ILE A 99 -2.75 -18.88 -6.13
CA ILE A 99 -3.39 -19.92 -6.97
C ILE A 99 -3.69 -21.17 -6.12
N ILE A 100 -2.72 -21.65 -5.37
CA ILE A 100 -2.88 -22.83 -4.50
C ILE A 100 -3.96 -22.58 -3.44
N LEU A 101 -3.93 -21.41 -2.76
CA LEU A 101 -4.96 -21.02 -1.80
C LEU A 101 -6.36 -20.92 -2.46
N GLY A 102 -6.40 -20.55 -3.75
CA GLY A 102 -7.63 -20.47 -4.52
C GLY A 102 -8.25 -21.83 -4.86
N ILE A 103 -7.42 -22.83 -5.11
CA ILE A 103 -7.85 -24.19 -5.46
C ILE A 103 -8.36 -24.94 -4.21
N ASN A 104 -7.68 -24.75 -3.08
CA ASN A 104 -7.98 -25.46 -1.84
C ASN A 104 -9.24 -24.97 -1.10
N GLN A 105 -9.74 -23.78 -1.41
CA GLN A 105 -11.03 -23.33 -0.93
C GLN A 105 -12.09 -23.66 -1.95
N SER A 106 -12.74 -24.80 -1.78
CA SER A 106 -14.02 -25.08 -2.42
C SER A 106 -14.95 -23.91 -2.07
N SER A 107 -15.51 -23.26 -3.07
CA SER A 107 -16.60 -22.31 -2.88
C SER A 107 -17.81 -23.11 -2.37
N SER A 108 -17.83 -23.35 -1.07
CA SER A 108 -19.00 -23.89 -0.36
C SER A 108 -19.98 -22.75 -0.15
N GLY A 109 -20.68 -22.41 -1.19
CA GLY A 109 -21.73 -21.43 -1.17
C GLY A 109 -21.86 -20.85 -2.58
N VAL A 110 -22.83 -21.29 -3.30
CA VAL A 110 -23.50 -20.44 -4.28
C VAL A 110 -24.19 -19.39 -3.41
N THR A 111 -23.42 -18.42 -2.89
CA THR A 111 -24.03 -17.19 -2.38
C THR A 111 -24.91 -16.73 -3.51
N ASP A 112 -26.19 -16.57 -3.27
CA ASP A 112 -27.11 -16.11 -4.30
C ASP A 112 -26.70 -14.67 -4.64
N ASN A 113 -25.72 -14.57 -5.55
CA ASN A 113 -25.20 -13.29 -6.01
C ASN A 113 -26.31 -12.43 -6.61
N SER A 114 -27.42 -13.07 -7.02
CA SER A 114 -28.61 -12.37 -7.53
C SER A 114 -29.24 -11.51 -6.44
N PHE A 115 -29.31 -11.99 -5.20
CA PHE A 115 -29.83 -11.19 -4.08
C PHE A 115 -28.96 -9.94 -3.82
N LEU A 116 -27.63 -10.11 -3.76
CA LEU A 116 -26.72 -8.98 -3.56
C LEU A 116 -26.78 -7.99 -4.73
N ILE A 117 -26.77 -8.48 -5.96
CA ILE A 117 -26.88 -7.64 -7.16
C ILE A 117 -28.19 -6.86 -7.17
N ASN A 118 -29.31 -7.54 -6.95
CA ASN A 118 -30.62 -6.90 -6.90
C ASN A 118 -30.70 -5.86 -5.77
N THR A 119 -30.14 -6.15 -4.59
CA THR A 119 -30.13 -5.18 -3.50
C THR A 119 -29.31 -3.94 -3.86
N ILE A 120 -28.15 -4.11 -4.51
CA ILE A 120 -27.32 -3.00 -4.97
C ILE A 120 -28.04 -2.18 -6.05
N GLU A 121 -28.66 -2.84 -7.04
CA GLU A 121 -29.41 -2.18 -8.14
C GLU A 121 -30.65 -1.45 -7.63
N ASN A 122 -31.31 -1.96 -6.59
CA ASN A 122 -32.44 -1.29 -5.96
C ASN A 122 -32.03 -0.10 -5.08
N THR A 123 -30.83 -0.15 -4.48
CA THR A 123 -30.33 0.91 -3.61
C THR A 123 -29.69 2.04 -4.40
N PHE A 124 -28.92 1.72 -5.44
CA PHE A 124 -28.12 2.68 -6.19
C PHE A 124 -28.54 2.74 -7.67
N ASN A 125 -28.57 3.94 -8.22
CA ASN A 125 -28.69 4.12 -9.67
C ASN A 125 -27.33 3.86 -10.34
N ILE A 126 -27.15 2.63 -10.85
CA ILE A 126 -25.91 2.18 -11.47
C ILE A 126 -25.90 2.56 -12.95
N SER A 127 -24.92 3.38 -13.35
CA SER A 127 -24.72 3.78 -14.74
C SER A 127 -23.24 3.77 -15.11
N LEU A 128 -22.91 3.41 -16.35
CA LEU A 128 -21.55 3.48 -16.87
C LEU A 128 -20.95 4.89 -16.82
N ILE A 129 -21.80 5.93 -16.78
CA ILE A 129 -21.38 7.33 -16.65
C ILE A 129 -20.66 7.57 -15.34
N LEU A 130 -20.98 6.83 -14.27
CA LEU A 130 -20.33 6.97 -12.96
C LEU A 130 -18.84 6.64 -13.02
N PHE A 131 -18.39 5.81 -13.96
CA PHE A 131 -16.97 5.51 -14.17
C PHE A 131 -16.16 6.71 -14.68
N ILE A 132 -16.80 7.79 -15.12
CA ILE A 132 -16.10 9.02 -15.52
C ILE A 132 -15.29 9.58 -14.34
N VAL A 133 -15.82 9.55 -13.12
CA VAL A 133 -15.15 10.09 -11.93
C VAL A 133 -13.82 9.36 -11.65
N PRO A 134 -13.79 8.03 -11.43
CA PRO A 134 -12.52 7.32 -11.22
C PRO A 134 -11.59 7.41 -12.43
N ILE A 135 -12.10 7.44 -13.67
CA ILE A 135 -11.27 7.61 -14.87
C ILE A 135 -10.57 8.97 -14.88
N ILE A 136 -11.26 10.06 -14.54
CA ILE A 136 -10.66 11.40 -14.44
C ILE A 136 -9.56 11.40 -13.38
N VAL A 137 -9.80 10.84 -12.20
CA VAL A 137 -8.82 10.75 -11.12
C VAL A 137 -7.59 9.96 -11.59
N LEU A 138 -7.78 8.81 -12.23
CA LEU A 138 -6.67 8.02 -12.78
C LEU A 138 -5.88 8.79 -13.84
N ILE A 139 -6.55 9.50 -14.76
CA ILE A 139 -5.88 10.34 -15.76
C ILE A 139 -5.05 11.45 -15.09
N MET A 140 -5.57 12.10 -14.05
CA MET A 140 -4.85 13.13 -13.30
C MET A 140 -3.60 12.57 -12.63
N ILE A 141 -3.69 11.37 -12.03
CA ILE A 141 -2.57 10.69 -11.39
C ILE A 141 -1.51 10.33 -12.43
N VAL A 142 -1.89 9.70 -13.55
CA VAL A 142 -0.98 9.36 -14.65
C VAL A 142 -0.30 10.60 -15.23
N LYS A 143 -0.99 11.76 -15.25
CA LYS A 143 -0.42 13.05 -15.64
C LYS A 143 0.45 13.69 -14.55
N LYS A 144 0.79 12.98 -13.47
CA LYS A 144 1.64 13.46 -12.37
C LYS A 144 1.04 14.66 -11.61
N THR A 145 -0.29 14.79 -11.60
CA THR A 145 -0.95 15.80 -10.76
C THR A 145 -0.70 15.45 -9.29
N PRO A 146 -0.36 16.45 -8.42
CA PRO A 146 -0.18 16.19 -7.00
C PRO A 146 -1.37 15.44 -6.40
N PRO A 147 -1.15 14.38 -5.57
CA PRO A 147 -2.21 13.50 -5.05
C PRO A 147 -3.35 14.27 -4.37
N ILE A 148 -3.03 15.28 -3.57
CA ILE A 148 -4.03 16.12 -2.90
C ILE A 148 -4.99 16.74 -3.92
N LYS A 149 -4.49 17.31 -5.02
CA LYS A 149 -5.34 17.90 -6.07
C LYS A 149 -6.21 16.87 -6.76
N ALA A 150 -5.64 15.71 -7.11
CA ALA A 150 -6.37 14.63 -7.77
C ALA A 150 -7.50 14.08 -6.89
N LEU A 151 -7.22 13.83 -5.61
CA LEU A 151 -8.22 13.34 -4.65
C LEU A 151 -9.29 14.40 -4.36
N THR A 152 -8.91 15.68 -4.18
CA THR A 152 -9.89 16.76 -3.98
C THR A 152 -10.84 16.90 -5.16
N VAL A 153 -10.31 16.86 -6.40
CA VAL A 153 -11.15 16.90 -7.61
C VAL A 153 -12.04 15.66 -7.66
N GLY A 154 -11.52 14.49 -7.31
CA GLY A 154 -12.29 13.24 -7.24
C GLY A 154 -13.45 13.34 -6.25
N THR A 155 -13.21 13.86 -5.05
CA THR A 155 -14.25 14.09 -4.02
C THR A 155 -15.32 15.05 -4.50
N LEU A 156 -14.92 16.19 -5.08
CA LEU A 156 -15.87 17.18 -5.60
C LEU A 156 -16.70 16.63 -6.78
N LEU A 157 -16.07 15.90 -7.70
CA LEU A 157 -16.78 15.24 -8.79
C LEU A 157 -17.71 14.14 -8.24
N GLY A 158 -17.27 13.35 -7.26
CA GLY A 158 -18.11 12.35 -6.60
C GLY A 158 -19.34 12.98 -5.96
N ALA A 159 -19.17 14.09 -5.25
CA ALA A 159 -20.27 14.85 -4.65
C ALA A 159 -21.25 15.38 -5.72
N LEU A 160 -20.73 15.93 -6.81
CA LEU A 160 -21.57 16.39 -7.93
C LEU A 160 -22.34 15.21 -8.55
N PHE A 161 -21.68 14.08 -8.79
CA PHE A 161 -22.32 12.91 -9.35
C PHE A 161 -23.34 12.28 -8.39
N ALA A 162 -23.12 12.35 -7.08
CA ALA A 162 -24.10 11.92 -6.08
C ALA A 162 -25.40 12.74 -6.20
N ILE A 163 -25.31 14.08 -6.32
CA ILE A 163 -26.48 14.95 -6.52
C ILE A 163 -27.22 14.59 -7.82
N LEU A 164 -26.47 14.34 -8.89
CA LEU A 164 -27.08 14.15 -10.23
C LEU A 164 -27.66 12.75 -10.43
N PHE A 165 -27.02 11.73 -9.86
CA PHE A 165 -27.34 10.33 -10.15
C PHE A 165 -27.91 9.55 -8.97
N GLN A 166 -27.79 10.06 -7.71
CA GLN A 166 -28.24 9.38 -6.49
C GLN A 166 -29.19 10.26 -5.64
N PRO A 167 -30.19 10.96 -6.23
CA PRO A 167 -31.06 11.83 -5.47
C PRO A 167 -31.90 11.10 -4.42
N GLN A 168 -32.19 9.82 -4.64
CA GLN A 168 -32.96 9.00 -3.71
C GLN A 168 -32.20 8.79 -2.40
N ILE A 169 -30.91 8.42 -2.47
CA ILE A 169 -30.05 8.22 -1.30
C ILE A 169 -29.86 9.54 -0.54
N ILE A 170 -29.65 10.64 -1.27
CA ILE A 170 -29.54 11.97 -0.65
C ILE A 170 -30.81 12.34 0.11
N ASN A 171 -31.97 12.03 -0.44
CA ASN A 171 -33.25 12.29 0.23
C ASN A 171 -33.45 11.37 1.45
N GLU A 172 -33.04 10.11 1.36
CA GLU A 172 -33.11 9.15 2.46
C GLU A 172 -32.21 9.56 3.64
N LEU A 173 -30.98 10.03 3.35
CA LEU A 173 -30.03 10.51 4.35
C LEU A 173 -30.37 11.93 4.87
N SER A 174 -31.32 12.64 4.24
CA SER A 174 -31.73 13.95 4.71
C SER A 174 -32.86 13.84 5.73
N ASP A 175 -32.69 14.45 6.89
CA ASP A 175 -33.73 14.55 7.95
C ASP A 175 -34.96 15.39 7.53
N SER A 176 -34.95 15.95 6.33
CA SER A 176 -35.99 16.86 5.87
C SER A 176 -36.84 16.26 4.75
N SER A 177 -38.15 16.30 4.91
CA SER A 177 -39.15 15.86 3.91
C SER A 177 -39.17 16.70 2.63
N ASN A 178 -38.32 17.70 2.50
CA ASN A 178 -38.19 18.57 1.33
C ASN A 178 -36.77 18.42 0.75
N SER A 179 -36.66 17.96 -0.48
CA SER A 179 -35.43 17.96 -1.28
C SER A 179 -35.01 19.39 -1.64
N SER A 180 -34.43 20.09 -0.68
CA SER A 180 -33.87 21.43 -0.91
C SER A 180 -32.36 21.30 -1.22
N ILE A 181 -31.82 22.25 -1.98
CA ILE A 181 -30.37 22.36 -2.24
C ILE A 181 -29.58 22.38 -0.93
N ILE A 182 -30.15 22.97 0.13
CA ILE A 182 -29.54 23.05 1.46
C ILE A 182 -29.46 21.65 2.10
N ALA A 183 -30.49 20.82 1.96
CA ALA A 183 -30.50 19.45 2.47
C ALA A 183 -29.45 18.58 1.76
N SER A 184 -29.37 18.66 0.43
CA SER A 184 -28.34 17.96 -0.36
C SER A 184 -26.92 18.41 0.04
N TYR A 185 -26.71 19.70 0.21
CA TYR A 185 -25.42 20.24 0.66
C TYR A 185 -25.04 19.69 2.06
N LYS A 186 -25.99 19.68 3.00
CA LYS A 186 -25.77 19.16 4.36
C LYS A 186 -25.39 17.67 4.31
N VAL A 187 -26.16 16.84 3.59
CA VAL A 187 -25.86 15.40 3.42
C VAL A 187 -24.47 15.18 2.82
N LEU A 188 -24.07 15.95 1.81
CA LEU A 188 -22.74 15.84 1.21
C LEU A 188 -21.62 16.19 2.19
N ILE A 189 -21.78 17.28 2.93
CA ILE A 189 -20.78 17.68 3.93
C ILE A 189 -20.70 16.63 5.03
N ASP A 190 -21.83 16.14 5.54
CA ASP A 190 -21.88 15.09 6.56
C ASP A 190 -21.24 13.80 6.05
N THR A 191 -21.49 13.41 4.79
CA THR A 191 -20.86 12.21 4.18
C THR A 191 -19.34 12.35 4.04
N ILE A 192 -18.83 13.55 3.76
CA ILE A 192 -17.39 13.80 3.65
C ILE A 192 -16.74 13.84 5.04
N THR A 193 -17.40 14.46 6.03
CA THR A 193 -16.79 14.77 7.31
C THR A 193 -17.04 13.72 8.38
N SER A 194 -18.21 13.09 8.39
CA SER A 194 -18.70 12.22 9.45
C SER A 194 -18.97 10.80 8.95
N ASP A 195 -19.32 9.94 9.87
CA ASP A 195 -19.76 8.59 9.56
C ASP A 195 -21.16 8.62 8.93
N VAL A 196 -21.28 7.87 7.84
CA VAL A 196 -22.55 7.65 7.13
C VAL A 196 -22.70 6.16 6.89
N SER A 197 -23.91 5.66 7.09
CA SER A 197 -24.28 4.27 6.81
C SER A 197 -25.58 4.24 6.01
N ILE A 198 -25.57 3.48 4.92
CA ILE A 198 -26.77 3.20 4.13
C ILE A 198 -27.27 1.82 4.52
N THR A 199 -28.50 1.75 5.04
CA THR A 199 -29.08 0.51 5.54
C THR A 199 -29.79 -0.23 4.40
N THR A 200 -29.45 -1.50 4.22
CA THR A 200 -30.07 -2.41 3.26
C THR A 200 -30.54 -3.69 3.97
N GLU A 201 -31.22 -4.58 3.24
CA GLU A 201 -31.62 -5.89 3.75
C GLU A 201 -30.43 -6.86 3.98
N SER A 202 -29.24 -6.51 3.53
CA SER A 202 -28.02 -7.32 3.65
C SER A 202 -27.04 -6.71 4.64
N GLU A 203 -26.74 -7.41 5.74
CA GLU A 203 -25.76 -6.98 6.73
C GLU A 203 -24.36 -6.78 6.13
N ILE A 204 -23.98 -7.63 5.16
CA ILE A 204 -22.70 -7.53 4.43
C ILE A 204 -22.64 -6.22 3.62
N LEU A 205 -23.74 -5.84 2.95
CA LEU A 205 -23.80 -4.59 2.19
C LEU A 205 -23.86 -3.37 3.11
N ASN A 206 -24.50 -3.47 4.28
CA ASN A 206 -24.53 -2.39 5.27
C ASN A 206 -23.11 -2.05 5.76
N GLU A 207 -22.28 -3.07 6.02
CA GLU A 207 -20.87 -2.86 6.36
C GLU A 207 -20.09 -2.22 5.20
N LEU A 208 -20.35 -2.65 3.95
CA LEU A 208 -19.70 -2.09 2.76
C LEU A 208 -20.09 -0.62 2.50
N PHE A 209 -21.35 -0.26 2.78
CA PHE A 209 -21.89 1.08 2.55
C PHE A 209 -21.77 1.99 3.78
N SER A 210 -21.03 1.56 4.80
CA SER A 210 -20.67 2.36 5.95
C SER A 210 -19.30 3.00 5.75
N THR A 211 -19.18 4.30 6.02
CA THR A 211 -17.92 5.04 5.95
C THR A 211 -17.79 5.99 7.12
N GLY A 212 -16.59 6.12 7.69
CA GLY A 212 -16.32 7.02 8.81
C GLY A 212 -16.01 8.46 8.40
N GLY A 213 -16.00 8.78 7.11
CA GLY A 213 -15.62 10.11 6.61
C GLY A 213 -14.24 10.57 7.11
N MET A 214 -14.04 11.89 7.21
CA MET A 214 -12.80 12.46 7.75
C MET A 214 -12.60 12.14 9.23
N ILE A 215 -13.68 12.13 10.01
CA ILE A 215 -13.62 11.86 11.46
C ILE A 215 -13.12 10.44 11.72
N GLY A 216 -13.53 9.47 10.94
CA GLY A 216 -13.06 8.08 11.04
C GLY A 216 -11.56 7.93 10.86
N MET A 217 -10.90 8.87 10.14
CA MET A 217 -9.46 8.87 9.93
C MET A 217 -8.66 9.54 11.06
N LEU A 218 -9.31 10.24 12.02
CA LEU A 218 -8.61 10.98 13.07
C LEU A 218 -7.73 10.09 13.94
N ASN A 219 -8.20 8.90 14.30
CA ASN A 219 -7.42 7.95 15.10
C ASN A 219 -6.15 7.51 14.36
N THR A 220 -6.23 7.30 13.05
CA THR A 220 -5.08 6.95 12.21
C THR A 220 -4.09 8.12 12.11
N ILE A 221 -4.58 9.34 11.90
CA ILE A 221 -3.75 10.55 11.87
C ILE A 221 -3.03 10.72 13.22
N PHE A 222 -3.75 10.55 14.34
CA PHE A 222 -3.18 10.65 15.68
C PHE A 222 -2.11 9.58 15.91
N LEU A 223 -2.36 8.33 15.51
CA LEU A 223 -1.38 7.26 15.60
C LEU A 223 -0.13 7.57 14.77
N VAL A 224 -0.28 8.02 13.53
CA VAL A 224 0.85 8.42 12.67
C VAL A 224 1.64 9.56 13.30
N MET A 225 0.98 10.58 13.84
CA MET A 225 1.67 11.67 14.54
C MET A 225 2.44 11.17 15.77
N ALA A 226 1.84 10.32 16.60
CA ALA A 226 2.48 9.75 17.78
C ALA A 226 3.72 8.90 17.40
N THR A 227 3.62 8.08 16.36
CA THR A 227 4.75 7.27 15.88
C THR A 227 5.86 8.12 15.27
N MET A 228 5.54 9.21 14.58
CA MET A 228 6.55 10.16 14.07
C MET A 228 7.26 10.89 15.20
N ILE A 229 6.56 11.29 16.25
CA ILE A 229 7.17 11.90 17.46
C ILE A 229 8.10 10.88 18.13
N PHE A 230 7.67 9.64 18.28
CA PHE A 230 8.49 8.56 18.83
C PHE A 230 9.75 8.34 17.99
N GLY A 231 9.60 8.17 16.67
CA GLY A 231 10.72 8.01 15.75
C GLY A 231 11.71 9.19 15.78
N GLY A 232 11.19 10.43 15.79
CA GLY A 232 12.01 11.63 15.95
C GLY A 232 12.76 11.67 17.28
N SER A 233 12.12 11.25 18.37
CA SER A 233 12.78 11.14 19.70
C SER A 233 13.90 10.09 19.70
N MET A 234 13.67 8.94 19.08
CA MET A 234 14.67 7.88 18.90
C MET A 234 15.87 8.34 18.06
N ASP A 235 15.64 9.16 17.02
CA ASP A 235 16.74 9.76 16.24
C ASP A 235 17.49 10.81 17.05
N ALA A 236 16.80 11.68 17.78
CA ALA A 236 17.41 12.75 18.60
C ALA A 236 18.35 12.20 19.67
N ILE A 237 18.02 11.10 20.33
CA ILE A 237 18.88 10.43 21.31
C ILE A 237 19.99 9.57 20.68
N GLY A 238 20.02 9.47 19.34
CA GLY A 238 20.99 8.68 18.61
C GLY A 238 20.76 7.16 18.64
N ALA A 239 19.63 6.70 19.15
CA ALA A 239 19.32 5.27 19.25
C ALA A 239 19.26 4.60 17.86
N ILE A 240 18.66 5.27 16.89
CA ILE A 240 18.57 4.80 15.49
C ILE A 240 19.96 4.56 14.90
N LYS A 241 20.87 5.52 15.06
CA LYS A 241 22.26 5.40 14.59
C LYS A 241 23.03 4.30 15.33
N SER A 242 22.79 4.15 16.64
CA SER A 242 23.43 3.12 17.45
C SER A 242 23.01 1.71 17.04
N ILE A 243 21.72 1.49 16.77
CA ILE A 243 21.19 0.22 16.26
C ILE A 243 21.83 -0.13 14.91
N SER A 244 21.78 0.80 13.97
CA SER A 244 22.34 0.58 12.63
C SER A 244 23.86 0.35 12.67
N LYS A 245 24.60 1.07 13.54
CA LYS A 245 26.05 0.88 13.73
C LYS A 245 26.37 -0.49 14.32
N ALA A 246 25.60 -0.94 15.32
CA ALA A 246 25.78 -2.26 15.91
C ALA A 246 25.61 -3.36 14.85
N LEU A 247 24.58 -3.25 14.00
CA LEU A 247 24.34 -4.19 12.90
C LEU A 247 25.43 -4.10 11.82
N LEU A 248 25.91 -2.91 11.49
CA LEU A 248 26.99 -2.72 10.52
C LEU A 248 28.29 -3.42 10.98
N ASN A 249 28.59 -3.40 12.29
CA ASN A 249 29.77 -4.08 12.84
C ASN A 249 29.75 -5.62 12.64
N LEU A 250 28.59 -6.20 12.33
CA LEU A 250 28.46 -7.63 12.01
C LEU A 250 28.71 -7.95 10.52
N ALA A 251 28.94 -6.94 9.70
CA ALA A 251 29.03 -7.04 8.23
C ALA A 251 30.44 -7.47 7.73
N ASP A 252 30.97 -8.58 8.21
CA ASP A 252 32.34 -9.06 7.87
C ASP A 252 32.47 -9.49 6.40
N ASN A 253 31.41 -10.09 5.85
CA ASN A 253 31.41 -10.59 4.48
C ASN A 253 30.19 -10.08 3.68
N ILE A 254 30.15 -10.36 2.38
CA ILE A 254 29.09 -9.85 1.51
C ILE A 254 27.70 -10.29 1.99
N PHE A 255 27.50 -11.56 2.33
CA PHE A 255 26.20 -12.02 2.80
C PHE A 255 25.79 -11.34 4.11
N LYS A 256 26.69 -11.25 5.09
CA LYS A 256 26.44 -10.56 6.35
C LYS A 256 26.19 -9.07 6.14
N LEU A 257 26.82 -8.44 5.15
CA LEU A 257 26.54 -7.04 4.81
C LEU A 257 25.08 -6.85 4.36
N PHE A 258 24.58 -7.69 3.44
CA PHE A 258 23.18 -7.67 3.03
C PHE A 258 22.25 -7.99 4.21
N ALA A 259 22.57 -9.01 5.01
CA ALA A 259 21.78 -9.40 6.17
C ALA A 259 21.71 -8.28 7.23
N SER A 260 22.82 -7.62 7.52
CA SER A 260 22.88 -6.47 8.44
C SER A 260 22.08 -5.27 7.89
N THR A 261 22.10 -5.03 6.58
CA THR A 261 21.31 -3.97 5.96
C THR A 261 19.81 -4.28 6.06
N VAL A 262 19.40 -5.50 5.74
CA VAL A 262 18.00 -5.95 5.90
C VAL A 262 17.56 -5.84 7.35
N ALA A 263 18.38 -6.35 8.29
CA ALA A 263 18.08 -6.27 9.72
C ALA A 263 17.98 -4.82 10.21
N SER A 264 18.84 -3.91 9.71
CA SER A 264 18.74 -2.48 10.02
C SER A 264 17.44 -1.87 9.54
N CYS A 265 17.04 -2.16 8.30
CA CYS A 265 15.75 -1.69 7.74
C CYS A 265 14.56 -2.19 8.57
N LEU A 266 14.54 -3.47 8.94
CA LEU A 266 13.48 -4.03 9.78
C LEU A 266 13.48 -3.41 11.19
N ALA A 267 14.64 -3.28 11.82
CA ALA A 267 14.78 -2.66 13.14
C ALA A 267 14.27 -1.21 13.11
N LEU A 268 14.60 -0.44 12.08
CA LEU A 268 14.14 0.93 11.93
C LEU A 268 12.64 1.03 11.63
N ASN A 269 12.08 0.13 10.83
CA ASN A 269 10.64 0.06 10.63
C ASN A 269 9.88 -0.25 11.94
N LEU A 270 10.48 -1.04 12.84
CA LEU A 270 9.93 -1.34 14.15
C LEU A 270 10.08 -0.19 15.15
N THR A 271 11.22 0.51 15.15
CA THR A 271 11.60 1.48 16.19
C THR A 271 11.41 2.94 15.76
N ALA A 272 11.65 3.28 14.51
CA ALA A 272 11.37 4.62 13.97
C ALA A 272 9.95 4.72 13.38
N SER A 273 9.30 3.57 13.14
CA SER A 273 7.91 3.46 12.68
C SER A 273 7.62 4.17 11.36
N ASP A 274 8.66 4.38 10.55
CA ASP A 274 8.58 5.11 9.28
C ASP A 274 9.52 4.54 8.21
N GLN A 275 8.99 4.30 7.01
CA GLN A 275 9.73 3.71 5.90
C GLN A 275 10.81 4.64 5.33
N TYR A 276 10.56 5.97 5.32
CA TYR A 276 11.51 6.94 4.75
C TYR A 276 12.75 7.05 5.62
N LEU A 277 12.58 7.11 6.95
CA LEU A 277 13.69 7.07 7.90
C LEU A 277 14.48 5.77 7.77
N SER A 278 13.80 4.64 7.61
CA SER A 278 14.42 3.33 7.40
C SER A 278 15.29 3.31 6.14
N ILE A 279 14.82 3.86 5.02
CA ILE A 279 15.56 3.96 3.77
C ILE A 279 16.77 4.89 3.93
N VAL A 280 16.54 6.11 4.44
CA VAL A 280 17.57 7.16 4.49
C VAL A 280 18.70 6.80 5.46
N VAL A 281 18.35 6.36 6.66
CA VAL A 281 19.36 6.06 7.69
C VAL A 281 20.14 4.80 7.32
N SER A 282 19.45 3.71 6.94
CA SER A 282 20.16 2.50 6.52
C SER A 282 21.00 2.76 5.26
N GLY A 283 20.46 3.49 4.28
CA GLY A 283 21.17 3.80 3.06
C GLY A 283 22.49 4.55 3.34
N LYS A 284 22.45 5.64 4.10
CA LYS A 284 23.66 6.42 4.46
C LYS A 284 24.66 5.64 5.32
N MET A 285 24.16 4.81 6.24
CA MET A 285 25.03 4.03 7.13
C MET A 285 25.78 2.91 6.41
N PHE A 286 25.14 2.26 5.44
CA PHE A 286 25.72 1.12 4.75
C PHE A 286 26.40 1.49 3.41
N GLU A 287 26.23 2.69 2.87
CA GLU A 287 26.78 3.14 1.59
C GLU A 287 28.28 2.81 1.46
N LYS A 288 29.08 3.31 2.41
CA LYS A 288 30.52 3.10 2.42
C LYS A 288 30.91 1.62 2.54
N ALA A 289 30.19 0.84 3.35
CA ALA A 289 30.47 -0.57 3.52
C ALA A 289 30.23 -1.39 2.23
N PHE A 290 29.22 -1.03 1.40
CA PHE A 290 29.04 -1.63 0.09
C PHE A 290 30.18 -1.24 -0.86
N GLU A 291 30.60 0.03 -0.85
CA GLU A 291 31.73 0.52 -1.66
C GLU A 291 33.05 -0.17 -1.26
N ASP A 292 33.37 -0.25 0.04
CA ASP A 292 34.57 -0.89 0.55
C ASP A 292 34.65 -2.40 0.20
N LYS A 293 33.49 -3.06 0.01
CA LYS A 293 33.40 -4.45 -0.48
C LYS A 293 33.40 -4.56 -2.01
N GLY A 294 33.63 -3.45 -2.73
CA GLY A 294 33.65 -3.41 -4.19
C GLY A 294 32.28 -3.68 -4.85
N LEU A 295 31.18 -3.44 -4.13
CA LEU A 295 29.84 -3.66 -4.60
C LEU A 295 29.29 -2.40 -5.27
N ALA A 296 28.63 -2.56 -6.43
CA ALA A 296 27.94 -1.47 -7.07
C ALA A 296 26.74 -0.96 -6.24
N PRO A 297 26.47 0.35 -6.24
CA PRO A 297 25.46 0.96 -5.37
C PRO A 297 24.03 0.47 -5.60
N GLU A 298 23.75 -0.13 -6.78
CA GLU A 298 22.44 -0.75 -7.06
C GLU A 298 22.12 -1.91 -6.11
N ASN A 299 23.14 -2.57 -5.56
CA ASN A 299 22.93 -3.61 -4.57
C ASN A 299 22.32 -3.04 -3.29
N LEU A 300 22.82 -1.89 -2.84
CA LEU A 300 22.28 -1.20 -1.67
C LEU A 300 20.86 -0.70 -1.93
N SER A 301 20.64 0.04 -3.03
CA SER A 301 19.32 0.59 -3.33
C SER A 301 18.24 -0.50 -3.47
N ARG A 302 18.58 -1.65 -4.06
CA ARG A 302 17.68 -2.81 -4.12
C ARG A 302 17.38 -3.35 -2.73
N THR A 303 18.40 -3.51 -1.88
CA THR A 303 18.23 -4.03 -0.52
C THR A 303 17.35 -3.12 0.32
N LEU A 304 17.47 -1.80 0.18
CA LEU A 304 16.63 -0.83 0.88
C LEU A 304 15.15 -0.99 0.46
N GLU A 305 14.87 -1.08 -0.84
CA GLU A 305 13.50 -1.26 -1.32
C GLU A 305 12.93 -2.63 -0.95
N ASP A 306 13.74 -3.70 -1.05
CA ASP A 306 13.32 -5.07 -0.72
C ASP A 306 13.05 -5.26 0.78
N SER A 307 13.56 -4.38 1.65
CA SER A 307 13.41 -4.51 3.10
C SER A 307 12.75 -3.31 3.78
N ALA A 308 13.19 -2.07 3.57
CA ALA A 308 12.62 -0.92 4.26
C ALA A 308 11.20 -0.60 3.76
N THR A 309 11.03 -0.47 2.44
CA THR A 309 9.75 -0.09 1.84
C THR A 309 8.68 -1.16 2.07
N VAL A 310 8.94 -2.38 1.60
CA VAL A 310 7.89 -3.41 1.53
C VAL A 310 7.49 -3.97 2.90
N THR A 311 8.38 -3.98 3.90
CA THR A 311 8.06 -4.54 5.22
C THR A 311 7.35 -3.54 6.14
N SER A 312 7.35 -2.27 5.81
CA SER A 312 6.68 -1.21 6.59
C SER A 312 5.19 -1.50 6.80
N ALA A 313 4.51 -2.03 5.79
CA ALA A 313 3.10 -2.41 5.88
C ALA A 313 2.83 -3.60 6.83
N LEU A 314 3.84 -4.37 7.17
CA LEU A 314 3.70 -5.55 8.05
C LEU A 314 3.72 -5.20 9.54
N ILE A 315 3.97 -3.95 9.90
CA ILE A 315 4.14 -3.50 11.29
C ILE A 315 2.95 -2.63 11.67
N PRO A 316 2.12 -3.04 12.65
CA PRO A 316 0.87 -2.36 12.98
C PRO A 316 1.03 -0.88 13.37
N TRP A 317 2.11 -0.55 14.04
CA TRP A 317 2.42 0.82 14.51
C TRP A 317 3.32 1.60 13.56
N ASN A 318 3.75 1.02 12.45
CA ASN A 318 4.39 1.78 11.38
C ASN A 318 3.35 2.61 10.63
N SER A 319 3.72 3.80 10.17
CA SER A 319 2.84 4.68 9.41
C SER A 319 2.12 3.98 8.27
N CYS A 320 2.82 3.07 7.56
CA CYS A 320 2.26 2.28 6.47
C CYS A 320 1.26 1.22 6.96
N GLY A 321 1.62 0.45 8.00
CA GLY A 321 0.71 -0.56 8.56
C GLY A 321 -0.55 0.06 9.13
N ALA A 322 -0.41 1.14 9.89
CA ALA A 322 -1.53 1.89 10.45
C ALA A 322 -2.46 2.43 9.34
N TYR A 323 -1.88 3.03 8.30
CA TYR A 323 -2.63 3.57 7.18
C TYR A 323 -3.41 2.49 6.42
N HIS A 324 -2.72 1.44 5.98
CA HIS A 324 -3.36 0.37 5.21
C HIS A 324 -4.44 -0.35 6.01
N SER A 325 -4.20 -0.60 7.29
CA SER A 325 -5.18 -1.23 8.17
C SER A 325 -6.45 -0.37 8.29
N SER A 326 -6.29 0.93 8.51
CA SER A 326 -7.40 1.87 8.63
C SER A 326 -8.20 2.00 7.34
N VAL A 327 -7.48 2.19 6.21
CA VAL A 327 -8.12 2.43 4.91
C VAL A 327 -8.84 1.18 4.39
N LEU A 328 -8.24 0.00 4.54
CA LEU A 328 -8.84 -1.26 4.07
C LEU A 328 -9.88 -1.84 5.04
N GLY A 329 -9.96 -1.32 6.29
CA GLY A 329 -10.79 -1.91 7.32
C GLY A 329 -10.39 -3.35 7.66
N VAL A 330 -9.09 -3.67 7.56
CA VAL A 330 -8.53 -5.01 7.80
C VAL A 330 -7.27 -4.87 8.65
N SER A 331 -7.24 -5.51 9.81
CA SER A 331 -6.09 -5.38 10.71
C SER A 331 -4.80 -5.96 10.10
N VAL A 332 -3.65 -5.41 10.52
CA VAL A 332 -2.35 -5.92 10.08
C VAL A 332 -2.20 -7.41 10.41
N GLY A 333 -2.67 -7.85 11.59
CA GLY A 333 -2.61 -9.25 11.99
C GLY A 333 -3.39 -10.18 11.06
N GLU A 334 -4.50 -9.72 10.49
CA GLU A 334 -5.31 -10.51 9.55
C GLU A 334 -4.67 -10.63 8.18
N TYR A 335 -4.07 -9.55 7.65
CA TYR A 335 -3.47 -9.60 6.32
C TYR A 335 -1.99 -10.02 6.31
N PHE A 336 -1.30 -10.00 7.45
CA PHE A 336 0.14 -10.26 7.56
C PHE A 336 0.58 -11.52 6.83
N ILE A 337 -0.07 -12.66 7.09
CA ILE A 337 0.28 -13.95 6.49
C ILE A 337 0.00 -14.00 4.98
N TYR A 338 -0.93 -13.18 4.51
CA TYR A 338 -1.32 -13.10 3.10
C TYR A 338 -0.57 -12.02 2.31
N ALA A 339 0.08 -11.07 2.97
CA ALA A 339 0.95 -10.08 2.32
C ALA A 339 2.30 -10.71 1.93
N ILE A 340 2.23 -11.81 1.17
CA ILE A 340 3.35 -12.72 0.87
C ILE A 340 4.49 -11.98 0.18
N PHE A 341 4.18 -11.13 -0.78
CA PHE A 341 5.18 -10.32 -1.48
C PHE A 341 6.02 -9.47 -0.51
N ASN A 342 5.37 -8.92 0.53
CA ASN A 342 5.99 -8.00 1.46
C ASN A 342 7.00 -8.70 2.39
N TRP A 343 6.68 -9.88 2.90
CA TRP A 343 7.64 -10.59 3.75
C TRP A 343 8.62 -11.47 2.97
N ILE A 344 8.32 -11.92 1.74
CA ILE A 344 9.26 -12.73 0.95
C ILE A 344 10.36 -11.88 0.29
N SER A 345 10.11 -10.60 0.01
CA SER A 345 11.08 -9.72 -0.67
C SER A 345 12.43 -9.60 0.05
N PRO A 346 12.51 -9.35 1.38
CA PRO A 346 13.79 -9.33 2.08
C PRO A 346 14.50 -10.68 2.05
N PHE A 347 13.75 -11.80 2.15
CA PHE A 347 14.34 -13.13 2.01
C PHE A 347 14.90 -13.38 0.61
N MET A 348 14.22 -12.88 -0.43
CA MET A 348 14.72 -12.96 -1.80
C MET A 348 16.05 -12.24 -1.94
N THR A 349 16.20 -11.04 -1.38
CA THR A 349 17.48 -10.32 -1.35
C THR A 349 18.57 -11.14 -0.63
N LEU A 350 18.25 -11.78 0.50
CA LEU A 350 19.21 -12.61 1.23
C LEU A 350 19.61 -13.87 0.46
N ILE A 351 18.67 -14.53 -0.23
CA ILE A 351 18.93 -15.67 -1.09
C ILE A 351 19.88 -15.28 -2.23
N TYR A 352 19.62 -14.13 -2.88
CA TYR A 352 20.49 -13.62 -3.95
C TYR A 352 21.89 -13.26 -3.45
N ALA A 353 21.99 -12.71 -2.24
CA ALA A 353 23.27 -12.43 -1.61
C ALA A 353 24.03 -13.70 -1.25
N ALA A 354 23.36 -14.71 -0.69
CA ALA A 354 23.96 -16.01 -0.32
C ALA A 354 24.48 -16.78 -1.53
N LEU A 355 23.68 -16.81 -2.60
CA LEU A 355 24.03 -17.51 -3.84
C LEU A 355 24.88 -16.67 -4.80
N ARG A 356 25.14 -15.40 -4.45
CA ARG A 356 25.83 -14.40 -5.30
C ARG A 356 25.18 -14.21 -6.67
N ILE A 357 23.87 -14.38 -6.76
CA ILE A 357 23.11 -14.21 -7.99
C ILE A 357 22.84 -12.71 -8.21
N LYS A 358 23.18 -12.21 -9.42
CA LYS A 358 22.95 -10.80 -9.77
C LYS A 358 23.46 -9.83 -8.69
N ILE A 359 24.62 -10.10 -8.11
CA ILE A 359 25.38 -9.19 -7.27
C ILE A 359 26.35 -8.47 -8.20
N ARG A 360 26.15 -7.15 -8.38
CA ARG A 360 26.98 -6.34 -9.26
C ARG A 360 28.18 -5.80 -8.49
N THR A 361 29.35 -5.99 -9.03
CA THR A 361 30.59 -5.42 -8.49
C THR A 361 30.95 -4.13 -9.24
N LEU A 362 31.65 -3.23 -8.55
CA LEU A 362 32.36 -2.13 -9.20
C LEU A 362 33.41 -2.76 -10.11
N GLY A 363 33.37 -2.49 -11.41
CA GLY A 363 34.44 -2.95 -12.31
C GLY A 363 35.77 -2.45 -11.77
N ILE A 364 36.75 -3.35 -11.65
CA ILE A 364 38.12 -2.95 -11.34
C ILE A 364 38.52 -2.00 -12.46
N LYS A 365 38.63 -0.70 -12.15
CA LYS A 365 39.41 0.17 -13.01
C LYS A 365 40.85 -0.32 -12.85
N ASN A 366 41.32 -1.08 -13.86
CA ASN A 366 42.76 -1.30 -14.00
C ASN A 366 43.38 0.11 -14.07
N GLN A 367 44.09 0.45 -13.00
CA GLN A 367 45.02 1.58 -13.00
C GLN A 367 46.21 1.23 -13.87
#